data_c0a2520e0b8ab9eaa1432e333e5ab495
#
_entry.id   c0a2520e0b8ab9eaa1432e333e5ab495
#
_cell.length_a   1.000
_cell.length_b   1.000
_cell.length_c   1.000
_cell.angle_alpha   90.00
_cell.angle_beta   90.00
_cell.angle_gamma   90.00
#
_symmetry.space_group_name_H-M   'P 1'
#
loop_
_entity.id
_entity.type
_entity.pdbx_description
1 polymer ?
#
loop_
_entity_poly.entity_id
_entity_poly.type
_entity_poly.pdbx_seq_one_letter_code
_entity_poly.pdbx_strand_id
1 'polypeptide(L)'
;MSLRTAVVPAAGLGTRFLPTTKSVPKELLPLVATPAIEIVAAEAAEAGAQRLVIVTSPGKRSVIEHFRRQPDLEDTLRERGKDAELAKILRAPDLITAEVAIQERALGLGHAVGCVEPNLDEDDDVIAVLLPDDLMLPFGVLERMAQVRAEHGGSVLCALDVPREEVSAYGVFDTEDDTAMGADVMRVRGMVEKPSPDEAPSTLVAAGRYLLDRAVFDALKRITPGAGGELQLTDAVALLVEEGHPVHLVVHRGGRHELGNPAAFLRAAVDFALSDPEHGPDLREYLQNLLDGKGSALR
;
A
#
# COMPACT_ATOMS: atom_id res chain seq x y z
N MET A 1 -2.19 16.47 -15.30
CA MET A 1 -2.87 16.42 -13.98
C MET A 1 -1.88 15.83 -13.00
N SER A 2 -1.64 16.47 -11.85
CA SER A 2 -0.68 15.98 -10.84
C SER A 2 -1.43 15.18 -9.80
N LEU A 3 -0.90 14.03 -9.40
CA LEU A 3 -1.34 13.30 -8.22
C LEU A 3 -1.09 14.20 -6.99
N ARG A 4 -2.16 14.57 -6.26
CA ARG A 4 -2.06 15.45 -5.08
C ARG A 4 -2.31 14.70 -3.78
N THR A 5 -3.26 13.76 -3.80
CA THR A 5 -3.74 13.08 -2.61
C THR A 5 -3.51 11.58 -2.69
N ALA A 6 -2.77 11.06 -1.72
CA ALA A 6 -2.60 9.64 -1.46
C ALA A 6 -3.47 9.19 -0.28
N VAL A 7 -3.91 7.95 -0.32
CA VAL A 7 -4.77 7.33 0.69
C VAL A 7 -4.12 6.04 1.18
N VAL A 8 -3.96 5.90 2.48
CA VAL A 8 -3.43 4.67 3.10
C VAL A 8 -4.48 4.07 4.04
N PRO A 9 -5.11 2.95 3.65
CA PRO A 9 -6.01 2.21 4.52
C PRO A 9 -5.24 1.54 5.67
N ALA A 10 -5.47 2.00 6.89
CA ALA A 10 -4.78 1.57 8.12
C ALA A 10 -5.76 1.21 9.28
N ALA A 11 -7.04 1.00 8.99
CA ALA A 11 -8.06 0.72 10.01
C ALA A 11 -8.10 -0.76 10.46
N GLY A 12 -7.44 -1.67 9.75
CA GLY A 12 -7.45 -3.10 10.02
C GLY A 12 -6.91 -3.46 11.40
N LEU A 13 -7.45 -4.53 12.01
CA LEU A 13 -7.10 -4.95 13.39
C LEU A 13 -5.72 -5.61 13.50
N GLY A 14 -5.13 -6.08 12.42
CA GLY A 14 -3.82 -6.73 12.43
C GLY A 14 -3.78 -8.04 13.22
N THR A 15 -4.85 -8.81 13.25
CA THR A 15 -5.01 -10.00 14.11
C THR A 15 -3.94 -11.06 13.93
N ARG A 16 -3.34 -11.15 12.73
CA ARG A 16 -2.24 -12.09 12.43
C ARG A 16 -0.96 -11.81 13.23
N PHE A 17 -0.80 -10.58 13.74
CA PHE A 17 0.36 -10.15 14.54
C PHE A 17 0.08 -10.03 16.03
N LEU A 18 -1.03 -10.59 16.50
CA LEU A 18 -1.26 -10.68 17.94
C LEU A 18 -0.16 -11.54 18.61
N PRO A 19 0.30 -11.18 19.82
CA PRO A 19 -0.29 -10.14 20.70
C PRO A 19 0.22 -8.71 20.46
N THR A 20 1.24 -8.47 19.59
CA THR A 20 1.87 -7.17 19.38
C THR A 20 0.85 -6.11 18.94
N THR A 21 -0.01 -6.45 18.01
CA THR A 21 -1.01 -5.53 17.46
C THR A 21 -2.18 -5.19 18.38
N LYS A 22 -2.18 -5.75 19.59
CA LYS A 22 -3.03 -5.26 20.68
C LYS A 22 -2.70 -3.81 21.07
N SER A 23 -1.44 -3.41 20.93
CA SER A 23 -0.92 -2.11 21.40
C SER A 23 -0.27 -1.30 20.29
N VAL A 24 0.34 -1.95 19.29
CA VAL A 24 1.05 -1.31 18.18
C VAL A 24 0.32 -1.60 16.88
N PRO A 25 -0.17 -0.60 16.14
CA PRO A 25 -0.73 -0.81 14.81
C PRO A 25 0.26 -1.56 13.90
N LYS A 26 -0.23 -2.51 13.09
CA LYS A 26 0.63 -3.29 12.19
C LYS A 26 1.41 -2.40 11.23
N GLU A 27 0.83 -1.28 10.84
CA GLU A 27 1.40 -0.30 9.92
C GLU A 27 2.63 0.43 10.50
N LEU A 28 2.80 0.38 11.83
CA LEU A 28 3.96 0.92 12.55
C LEU A 28 5.02 -0.13 12.88
N LEU A 29 4.84 -1.38 12.48
CA LEU A 29 5.89 -2.39 12.61
C LEU A 29 7.06 -2.02 11.70
N PRO A 30 8.30 -1.94 12.23
CA PRO A 30 9.43 -1.42 11.48
C PRO A 30 10.11 -2.50 10.62
N LEU A 31 10.49 -2.11 9.42
CA LEU A 31 11.53 -2.78 8.65
C LEU A 31 12.86 -2.08 8.94
N VAL A 32 13.77 -2.76 9.64
CA VAL A 32 14.95 -2.18 10.29
C VAL A 32 14.53 -1.10 11.29
N ALA A 33 14.47 0.17 10.88
CA ALA A 33 14.08 1.30 11.74
C ALA A 33 12.91 2.12 11.17
N THR A 34 12.40 1.78 9.97
CA THR A 34 11.38 2.57 9.28
C THR A 34 10.04 1.82 9.27
N PRO A 35 8.96 2.40 9.81
CA PRO A 35 7.63 1.81 9.73
C PRO A 35 7.15 1.65 8.28
N ALA A 36 6.42 0.56 8.00
CA ALA A 36 5.92 0.26 6.67
C ALA A 36 5.09 1.42 6.06
N ILE A 37 4.27 2.08 6.87
CA ILE A 37 3.46 3.22 6.41
C ILE A 37 4.32 4.40 5.95
N GLU A 38 5.50 4.62 6.55
CA GLU A 38 6.41 5.69 6.11
C GLU A 38 7.05 5.36 4.76
N ILE A 39 7.39 4.09 4.52
CA ILE A 39 7.91 3.64 3.22
C ILE A 39 6.88 3.90 2.11
N VAL A 40 5.62 3.56 2.37
CA VAL A 40 4.51 3.78 1.43
C VAL A 40 4.23 5.27 1.22
N ALA A 41 4.35 6.08 2.28
CA ALA A 41 4.21 7.53 2.18
C ALA A 41 5.34 8.16 1.34
N ALA A 42 6.57 7.62 1.43
CA ALA A 42 7.69 8.05 0.61
C ALA A 42 7.46 7.78 -0.88
N GLU A 43 6.96 6.58 -1.22
CA GLU A 43 6.56 6.25 -2.59
C GLU A 43 5.49 7.23 -3.13
N ALA A 44 4.47 7.54 -2.32
CA ALA A 44 3.44 8.48 -2.71
C ALA A 44 3.99 9.90 -2.95
N ALA A 45 4.91 10.36 -2.08
CA ALA A 45 5.54 11.67 -2.21
C ALA A 45 6.45 11.76 -3.44
N GLU A 46 7.22 10.70 -3.76
CA GLU A 46 8.02 10.62 -4.99
C GLU A 46 7.14 10.71 -6.24
N ALA A 47 5.96 10.09 -6.22
CA ALA A 47 4.97 10.20 -7.30
C ALA A 47 4.24 11.55 -7.36
N GLY A 48 4.57 12.50 -6.47
CA GLY A 48 4.08 13.87 -6.47
C GLY A 48 2.93 14.15 -5.51
N ALA A 49 2.51 13.20 -4.67
CA ALA A 49 1.49 13.44 -3.66
C ALA A 49 2.00 14.41 -2.57
N GLN A 50 1.17 15.39 -2.23
CA GLN A 50 1.45 16.38 -1.20
C GLN A 50 0.65 16.12 0.08
N ARG A 51 -0.43 15.35 -0.03
CA ARG A 51 -1.36 15.01 1.05
C ARG A 51 -1.49 13.50 1.20
N LEU A 52 -1.49 13.03 2.44
CA LEU A 52 -1.69 11.64 2.81
C LEU A 52 -2.92 11.51 3.71
N VAL A 53 -4.00 10.95 3.21
CA VAL A 53 -5.18 10.64 4.03
C VAL A 53 -5.05 9.23 4.59
N ILE A 54 -4.81 9.12 5.88
CA ILE A 54 -4.70 7.85 6.59
C ILE A 54 -6.09 7.44 7.07
N VAL A 55 -6.63 6.36 6.50
CA VAL A 55 -7.90 5.81 6.98
C VAL A 55 -7.63 4.92 8.18
N THR A 56 -8.07 5.35 9.35
CA THR A 56 -7.82 4.64 10.61
C THR A 56 -9.11 4.35 11.38
N SER A 57 -9.04 3.47 12.37
CA SER A 57 -10.15 3.20 13.28
C SER A 57 -10.08 4.10 14.53
N PRO A 58 -11.21 4.34 15.23
CA PRO A 58 -11.19 5.01 16.51
C PRO A 58 -10.18 4.36 17.47
N GLY A 59 -9.31 5.17 18.07
CA GLY A 59 -8.28 4.69 19.02
C GLY A 59 -6.90 4.41 18.42
N LYS A 60 -6.73 4.28 17.11
CA LYS A 60 -5.41 4.09 16.46
C LYS A 60 -4.68 5.43 16.19
N ARG A 61 -4.57 6.29 17.23
CA ARG A 61 -3.95 7.62 17.08
C ARG A 61 -2.46 7.58 16.75
N SER A 62 -1.74 6.55 17.19
CA SER A 62 -0.28 6.45 16.99
C SER A 62 0.14 6.47 15.53
N VAL A 63 -0.72 6.06 14.60
CA VAL A 63 -0.42 6.07 13.15
C VAL A 63 -0.26 7.50 12.64
N ILE A 64 -1.17 8.41 12.97
CA ILE A 64 -1.07 9.82 12.56
C ILE A 64 0.02 10.56 13.35
N GLU A 65 0.23 10.21 14.62
CA GLU A 65 1.29 10.82 15.46
C GLU A 65 2.69 10.59 14.86
N HIS A 66 2.89 9.52 14.11
CA HIS A 66 4.15 9.27 13.40
C HIS A 66 4.47 10.35 12.36
N PHE A 67 3.46 10.97 11.76
CA PHE A 67 3.61 12.06 10.78
C PHE A 67 3.52 13.46 11.39
N ARG A 68 3.51 13.58 12.72
CA ARG A 68 3.45 14.87 13.41
C ARG A 68 4.78 15.25 14.00
N ARG A 69 5.03 16.55 14.02
CA ARG A 69 6.18 17.12 14.74
C ARG A 69 6.04 16.87 16.24
N GLN A 70 7.17 16.59 16.90
CA GLN A 70 7.24 16.38 18.35
C GLN A 70 8.27 17.36 18.97
N PRO A 71 7.87 18.63 19.21
CA PRO A 71 8.80 19.68 19.58
C PRO A 71 9.68 19.36 20.81
N ASP A 72 9.10 18.76 21.85
CA ASP A 72 9.85 18.42 23.08
C ASP A 72 10.95 17.39 22.79
N LEU A 73 10.69 16.39 21.94
CA LEU A 73 11.68 15.40 21.53
C LEU A 73 12.74 16.03 20.62
N GLU A 74 12.29 16.84 19.66
CA GLU A 74 13.17 17.56 18.73
C GLU A 74 14.15 18.46 19.47
N ASP A 75 13.66 19.23 20.45
CA ASP A 75 14.50 20.13 21.26
C ASP A 75 15.47 19.32 22.14
N THR A 76 15.02 18.23 22.74
CA THR A 76 15.91 17.34 23.50
C THR A 76 17.04 16.77 22.64
N LEU A 77 16.76 16.37 21.39
CA LEU A 77 17.77 15.84 20.47
C LEU A 77 18.76 16.94 20.03
N ARG A 78 18.28 18.16 19.76
CA ARG A 78 19.13 19.32 19.43
C ARG A 78 20.07 19.68 20.58
N GLU A 79 19.54 19.77 21.79
CA GLU A 79 20.33 20.07 22.99
C GLU A 79 21.44 19.04 23.26
N ARG A 80 21.20 17.77 22.87
CA ARG A 80 22.15 16.67 23.04
C ARG A 80 23.10 16.49 21.84
N GLY A 81 22.97 17.29 20.78
CA GLY A 81 23.77 17.15 19.57
C GLY A 81 23.51 15.86 18.79
N LYS A 82 22.25 15.34 18.85
CA LYS A 82 21.83 14.10 18.22
C LYS A 82 21.22 14.37 16.85
N ASP A 83 22.03 14.93 15.93
CA ASP A 83 21.54 15.40 14.62
C ASP A 83 21.04 14.25 13.73
N ALA A 84 21.68 13.08 13.79
CA ALA A 84 21.27 11.92 13.01
C ALA A 84 19.88 11.37 13.46
N GLU A 85 19.65 11.29 14.77
CA GLU A 85 18.38 10.89 15.35
C GLU A 85 17.29 11.94 15.10
N LEU A 86 17.65 13.24 15.18
CA LEU A 86 16.76 14.34 14.83
C LEU A 86 16.30 14.23 13.37
N ALA A 87 17.22 14.00 12.44
CA ALA A 87 16.88 13.82 11.03
C ALA A 87 15.91 12.64 10.82
N LYS A 88 16.06 11.54 11.57
CA LYS A 88 15.17 10.38 11.48
C LYS A 88 13.73 10.71 11.89
N ILE A 89 13.54 11.47 12.99
CA ILE A 89 12.18 11.81 13.45
C ILE A 89 11.51 12.92 12.63
N LEU A 90 12.30 13.73 11.92
CA LEU A 90 11.77 14.77 11.05
C LEU A 90 11.33 14.24 9.68
N ARG A 91 11.83 13.08 9.27
CA ARG A 91 11.62 12.55 7.92
C ARG A 91 10.14 12.40 7.58
N ALA A 92 9.34 11.72 8.39
CA ALA A 92 7.92 11.51 8.09
C ALA A 92 7.09 12.81 8.12
N PRO A 93 7.22 13.72 9.12
CA PRO A 93 6.52 15.00 9.11
C PRO A 93 6.90 15.95 7.97
N ASP A 94 8.15 15.91 7.50
CA ASP A 94 8.64 16.79 6.43
C ASP A 94 8.35 16.21 5.03
N LEU A 95 8.02 14.91 4.95
CA LEU A 95 7.80 14.20 3.70
C LEU A 95 6.47 14.56 3.05
N ILE A 96 5.39 14.56 3.82
CA ILE A 96 4.02 14.70 3.30
C ILE A 96 3.07 15.20 4.39
N THR A 97 2.10 16.03 4.04
CA THR A 97 1.07 16.48 5.00
C THR A 97 0.07 15.37 5.24
N ALA A 98 0.01 14.84 6.46
CA ALA A 98 -0.87 13.73 6.82
C ALA A 98 -2.17 14.20 7.50
N GLU A 99 -3.28 13.62 7.06
CA GLU A 99 -4.64 13.82 7.59
C GLU A 99 -5.27 12.47 7.95
N VAL A 100 -6.40 12.51 8.67
CA VAL A 100 -7.12 11.31 9.10
C VAL A 100 -8.54 11.28 8.54
N ALA A 101 -8.92 10.13 7.98
CA ALA A 101 -10.30 9.73 7.78
C ALA A 101 -10.62 8.57 8.76
N ILE A 102 -11.81 8.61 9.38
CA ILE A 102 -12.18 7.59 10.37
C ILE A 102 -13.10 6.55 9.75
N GLN A 103 -12.66 5.30 9.79
CA GLN A 103 -13.50 4.15 9.50
C GLN A 103 -14.07 3.61 10.83
N GLU A 104 -15.29 3.99 11.17
CA GLU A 104 -15.94 3.62 12.45
C GLU A 104 -16.15 2.10 12.59
N ARG A 105 -16.38 1.41 11.49
CA ARG A 105 -16.58 -0.03 11.43
C ARG A 105 -15.76 -0.64 10.29
N ALA A 106 -15.09 -1.74 10.54
CA ALA A 106 -14.29 -2.46 9.53
C ALA A 106 -15.22 -3.20 8.55
N LEU A 107 -15.68 -2.50 7.52
CA LEU A 107 -16.61 -3.02 6.49
C LEU A 107 -15.92 -3.31 5.16
N GLY A 108 -14.60 -3.45 5.14
CA GLY A 108 -13.81 -3.78 3.96
C GLY A 108 -13.03 -2.60 3.36
N LEU A 109 -12.24 -2.89 2.33
CA LEU A 109 -11.35 -1.92 1.69
C LEU A 109 -12.13 -0.85 0.92
N GLY A 110 -13.19 -1.22 0.21
CA GLY A 110 -14.04 -0.26 -0.48
C GLY A 110 -14.66 0.75 0.47
N HIS A 111 -15.14 0.29 1.64
CA HIS A 111 -15.65 1.19 2.67
C HIS A 111 -14.55 2.12 3.23
N ALA A 112 -13.33 1.61 3.42
CA ALA A 112 -12.21 2.43 3.89
C ALA A 112 -11.90 3.56 2.89
N VAL A 113 -11.86 3.25 1.59
CA VAL A 113 -11.68 4.26 0.53
C VAL A 113 -12.84 5.24 0.51
N GLY A 114 -14.10 4.78 0.65
CA GLY A 114 -15.27 5.65 0.71
C GLY A 114 -15.24 6.67 1.86
N CYS A 115 -14.61 6.34 3.00
CA CYS A 115 -14.46 7.25 4.14
C CYS A 115 -13.60 8.49 3.83
N VAL A 116 -12.85 8.49 2.73
CA VAL A 116 -11.94 9.58 2.37
C VAL A 116 -12.63 10.71 1.64
N GLU A 117 -13.79 10.47 1.03
CA GLU A 117 -14.49 11.45 0.20
C GLU A 117 -14.62 12.85 0.85
N PRO A 118 -14.96 12.98 2.17
CA PRO A 118 -15.03 14.27 2.84
C PRO A 118 -13.70 15.02 3.02
N ASN A 119 -12.56 14.32 2.85
CA ASN A 119 -11.23 14.92 2.94
C ASN A 119 -10.74 15.47 1.60
N LEU A 120 -11.45 15.20 0.50
CA LEU A 120 -11.00 15.58 -0.84
C LEU A 120 -11.42 17.00 -1.20
N ASP A 121 -10.52 17.71 -1.83
CA ASP A 121 -10.79 19.01 -2.44
C ASP A 121 -11.52 18.82 -3.79
N GLU A 122 -12.10 19.92 -4.31
CA GLU A 122 -12.75 19.91 -5.63
C GLU A 122 -11.79 19.57 -6.77
N ASP A 123 -10.49 19.87 -6.58
CA ASP A 123 -9.43 19.66 -7.54
C ASP A 123 -8.82 18.23 -7.50
N ASP A 124 -9.27 17.40 -6.56
CA ASP A 124 -8.80 16.01 -6.44
C ASP A 124 -9.56 15.11 -7.44
N ASP A 125 -9.20 15.16 -8.73
CA ASP A 125 -9.79 14.33 -9.78
C ASP A 125 -9.41 12.86 -9.66
N VAL A 126 -8.31 12.57 -8.96
CA VAL A 126 -7.73 11.25 -8.79
C VAL A 126 -7.10 11.11 -7.40
N ILE A 127 -7.24 9.95 -6.81
CA ILE A 127 -6.52 9.57 -5.59
C ILE A 127 -5.62 8.36 -5.85
N ALA A 128 -4.46 8.33 -5.19
CA ALA A 128 -3.66 7.11 -5.12
C ALA A 128 -4.00 6.34 -3.84
N VAL A 129 -4.45 5.11 -3.94
CA VAL A 129 -4.63 4.22 -2.78
C VAL A 129 -3.43 3.28 -2.71
N LEU A 130 -2.73 3.29 -1.57
CA LEU A 130 -1.57 2.45 -1.31
C LEU A 130 -1.81 1.58 -0.07
N LEU A 131 -1.74 0.27 -0.25
CA LEU A 131 -1.86 -0.65 0.88
C LEU A 131 -0.52 -0.72 1.62
N PRO A 132 -0.48 -0.43 2.95
CA PRO A 132 0.77 -0.34 3.70
C PRO A 132 1.42 -1.69 4.00
N ASP A 133 0.70 -2.78 3.75
CA ASP A 133 1.20 -4.15 3.91
C ASP A 133 1.62 -4.81 2.58
N ASP A 134 1.72 -4.03 1.50
CA ASP A 134 2.15 -4.49 0.19
C ASP A 134 3.17 -3.50 -0.39
N LEU A 135 4.46 -3.80 -0.29
CA LEU A 135 5.54 -2.92 -0.76
C LEU A 135 5.98 -3.32 -2.16
N MET A 136 5.99 -2.34 -3.07
CA MET A 136 6.46 -2.47 -4.46
C MET A 136 7.84 -1.82 -4.59
N LEU A 137 8.84 -2.57 -5.03
CA LEU A 137 10.20 -2.09 -5.17
C LEU A 137 10.82 -2.52 -6.51
N PRO A 138 11.67 -1.66 -7.11
CA PRO A 138 11.89 -0.26 -6.73
C PRO A 138 10.62 0.57 -6.87
N PHE A 139 10.60 1.77 -6.28
CA PHE A 139 9.53 2.74 -6.53
C PHE A 139 9.47 3.09 -8.02
N GLY A 140 8.39 3.72 -8.45
CA GLY A 140 8.19 4.14 -9.86
C GLY A 140 6.92 3.57 -10.50
N VAL A 141 6.24 2.60 -9.85
CA VAL A 141 4.99 2.06 -10.40
C VAL A 141 3.88 3.11 -10.42
N LEU A 142 3.79 3.97 -9.40
CA LEU A 142 2.80 5.05 -9.37
C LEU A 142 3.02 6.09 -10.47
N GLU A 143 4.27 6.46 -10.76
CA GLU A 143 4.61 7.36 -11.85
C GLU A 143 4.22 6.75 -13.20
N ARG A 144 4.48 5.44 -13.38
CA ARG A 144 4.05 4.73 -14.59
C ARG A 144 2.53 4.70 -14.70
N MET A 145 1.81 4.44 -13.62
CA MET A 145 0.34 4.49 -13.58
C MET A 145 -0.18 5.90 -13.89
N ALA A 146 0.46 6.95 -13.39
CA ALA A 146 0.11 8.33 -13.68
C ALA A 146 0.31 8.68 -15.15
N GLN A 147 1.36 8.18 -15.81
CA GLN A 147 1.58 8.31 -17.24
C GLN A 147 0.45 7.64 -18.05
N VAL A 148 0.12 6.38 -17.71
CA VAL A 148 -0.98 5.66 -18.36
C VAL A 148 -2.31 6.40 -18.21
N ARG A 149 -2.60 6.93 -17.03
CA ARG A 149 -3.79 7.76 -16.80
C ARG A 149 -3.77 9.04 -17.65
N ALA A 150 -2.62 9.68 -17.79
CA ALA A 150 -2.52 10.90 -18.61
C ALA A 150 -2.76 10.62 -20.11
N GLU A 151 -2.39 9.44 -20.58
CA GLU A 151 -2.55 9.01 -21.98
C GLU A 151 -3.96 8.49 -22.28
N HIS A 152 -4.57 7.73 -21.35
CA HIS A 152 -5.80 6.97 -21.60
C HIS A 152 -6.99 7.38 -20.73
N GLY A 153 -6.76 8.21 -19.70
CA GLY A 153 -7.80 8.63 -18.75
C GLY A 153 -8.22 7.52 -17.78
N GLY A 154 -9.23 7.82 -16.97
CA GLY A 154 -9.87 6.86 -16.05
C GLY A 154 -9.01 6.41 -14.88
N SER A 155 -9.33 5.25 -14.33
CA SER A 155 -8.58 4.63 -13.22
C SER A 155 -7.47 3.72 -13.74
N VAL A 156 -6.37 3.62 -12.99
CA VAL A 156 -5.25 2.72 -13.31
C VAL A 156 -4.90 1.90 -12.07
N LEU A 157 -4.81 0.58 -12.22
CA LEU A 157 -4.50 -0.34 -11.14
C LEU A 157 -3.15 -1.01 -11.39
N CYS A 158 -2.44 -1.32 -10.32
CA CYS A 158 -1.24 -2.14 -10.40
C CYS A 158 -1.63 -3.63 -10.40
N ALA A 159 -1.02 -4.39 -11.30
CA ALA A 159 -1.20 -5.83 -11.38
C ALA A 159 0.12 -6.57 -11.17
N LEU A 160 0.00 -7.77 -10.64
CA LEU A 160 1.08 -8.78 -10.58
C LEU A 160 0.64 -10.01 -11.33
N ASP A 161 1.58 -10.66 -11.99
CA ASP A 161 1.38 -11.99 -12.55
C ASP A 161 1.80 -13.04 -11.51
N VAL A 162 0.85 -13.85 -11.04
CA VAL A 162 1.07 -14.84 -9.99
C VAL A 162 0.81 -16.25 -10.49
N PRO A 163 1.36 -17.29 -9.83
CA PRO A 163 0.97 -18.67 -10.09
C PRO A 163 -0.54 -18.86 -9.97
N ARG A 164 -1.12 -19.65 -10.88
CA ARG A 164 -2.59 -19.82 -10.96
C ARG A 164 -3.21 -20.34 -9.67
N GLU A 165 -2.49 -21.12 -8.90
CA GLU A 165 -2.90 -21.64 -7.59
C GLU A 165 -3.04 -20.55 -6.50
N GLU A 166 -2.43 -19.38 -6.71
CA GLU A 166 -2.44 -18.27 -5.73
C GLU A 166 -3.56 -17.25 -5.98
N VAL A 167 -4.22 -17.28 -7.16
CA VAL A 167 -5.19 -16.25 -7.56
C VAL A 167 -6.35 -16.09 -6.59
N SER A 168 -6.75 -17.15 -5.89
CA SER A 168 -7.87 -17.14 -4.93
C SER A 168 -7.63 -16.26 -3.68
N ALA A 169 -6.43 -15.70 -3.51
CA ALA A 169 -6.14 -14.74 -2.45
C ALA A 169 -6.44 -13.29 -2.83
N TYR A 170 -6.72 -13.00 -4.11
CA TYR A 170 -6.72 -11.65 -4.69
C TYR A 170 -7.96 -11.36 -5.54
N GLY A 171 -8.17 -10.08 -5.83
CA GLY A 171 -8.98 -9.67 -6.97
C GLY A 171 -8.24 -9.95 -8.28
N VAL A 172 -8.87 -10.62 -9.24
CA VAL A 172 -8.28 -11.05 -10.51
C VAL A 172 -8.87 -10.23 -11.65
N PHE A 173 -8.01 -9.73 -12.54
CA PHE A 173 -8.41 -8.94 -13.70
C PHE A 173 -8.83 -9.83 -14.88
N ASP A 174 -9.91 -9.45 -15.55
CA ASP A 174 -10.19 -9.80 -16.93
C ASP A 174 -9.71 -8.64 -17.82
N THR A 175 -8.86 -8.94 -18.81
CA THR A 175 -8.16 -7.92 -19.59
C THR A 175 -8.36 -8.11 -21.10
N GLU A 176 -8.22 -7.01 -21.83
CA GLU A 176 -8.00 -7.04 -23.27
C GLU A 176 -6.51 -6.91 -23.54
N ASP A 177 -6.01 -7.78 -24.42
CA ASP A 177 -4.68 -7.63 -25.00
C ASP A 177 -4.73 -6.53 -26.06
N ASP A 178 -4.32 -5.32 -25.68
CA ASP A 178 -4.12 -4.24 -26.64
C ASP A 178 -2.63 -3.96 -26.79
N THR A 179 -2.02 -4.56 -27.82
CA THR A 179 -0.59 -4.40 -28.11
C THR A 179 -0.19 -2.97 -28.42
N ALA A 180 -1.14 -2.07 -28.69
CA ALA A 180 -0.89 -0.65 -28.93
C ALA A 180 -0.57 0.12 -27.63
N MET A 181 -0.97 -0.38 -26.46
CA MET A 181 -0.75 0.28 -25.17
C MET A 181 0.64 0.02 -24.55
N GLY A 182 1.40 -0.96 -25.07
CA GLY A 182 2.69 -1.40 -24.54
C GLY A 182 2.61 -2.74 -23.83
N ALA A 183 3.77 -3.34 -23.58
CA ALA A 183 3.85 -4.71 -23.03
C ALA A 183 3.50 -4.84 -21.54
N ASP A 184 3.38 -3.71 -20.85
CA ASP A 184 3.10 -3.62 -19.41
C ASP A 184 1.73 -3.01 -19.07
N VAL A 185 0.96 -2.59 -20.10
CA VAL A 185 -0.32 -1.89 -19.94
C VAL A 185 -1.44 -2.68 -20.63
N MET A 186 -2.57 -2.85 -19.96
CA MET A 186 -3.74 -3.51 -20.53
C MET A 186 -5.01 -2.77 -20.13
N ARG A 187 -6.04 -2.86 -20.97
CA ARG A 187 -7.38 -2.40 -20.62
C ARG A 187 -8.10 -3.47 -19.79
N VAL A 188 -8.76 -3.05 -18.73
CA VAL A 188 -9.58 -3.93 -17.88
C VAL A 188 -10.98 -4.03 -18.43
N ARG A 189 -11.49 -5.25 -18.62
CA ARG A 189 -12.86 -5.57 -19.01
C ARG A 189 -13.73 -5.99 -17.84
N GLY A 190 -13.11 -6.46 -16.77
CA GLY A 190 -13.79 -6.90 -15.57
C GLY A 190 -12.81 -7.25 -14.47
N MET A 191 -13.35 -7.50 -13.29
CA MET A 191 -12.58 -7.88 -12.12
C MET A 191 -13.42 -8.81 -11.24
N VAL A 192 -12.81 -9.87 -10.72
CA VAL A 192 -13.48 -10.87 -9.86
C VAL A 192 -12.70 -11.00 -8.56
N GLU A 193 -13.41 -10.85 -7.43
CA GLU A 193 -12.81 -10.99 -6.10
C GLU A 193 -12.67 -12.46 -5.71
N LYS A 194 -11.43 -12.89 -5.45
CA LYS A 194 -11.07 -14.22 -4.94
C LYS A 194 -11.74 -15.39 -5.68
N PRO A 195 -11.62 -15.46 -7.01
CA PRO A 195 -12.18 -16.59 -7.75
C PRO A 195 -11.46 -17.89 -7.40
N SER A 196 -12.08 -19.03 -7.68
CA SER A 196 -11.34 -20.29 -7.71
C SER A 196 -10.31 -20.29 -8.85
N PRO A 197 -9.22 -21.08 -8.77
CA PRO A 197 -8.22 -21.13 -9.84
C PRO A 197 -8.81 -21.51 -11.21
N ASP A 198 -9.86 -22.34 -11.22
CA ASP A 198 -10.51 -22.79 -12.45
C ASP A 198 -11.40 -21.71 -13.08
N GLU A 199 -11.97 -20.80 -12.26
CA GLU A 199 -12.86 -19.72 -12.69
C GLU A 199 -12.14 -18.39 -12.91
N ALA A 200 -10.88 -18.28 -12.49
CA ALA A 200 -10.12 -17.07 -12.64
C ALA A 200 -9.92 -16.69 -14.11
N PRO A 201 -10.27 -15.44 -14.52
CA PRO A 201 -10.16 -15.01 -15.91
C PRO A 201 -8.72 -14.91 -16.40
N SER A 202 -7.78 -14.68 -15.49
CA SER A 202 -6.34 -14.59 -15.80
C SER A 202 -5.48 -14.96 -14.59
N THR A 203 -4.17 -14.73 -14.65
CA THR A 203 -3.22 -14.79 -13.54
C THR A 203 -2.82 -13.39 -13.06
N LEU A 204 -3.37 -12.34 -13.66
CA LEU A 204 -3.12 -10.95 -13.29
C LEU A 204 -4.00 -10.57 -12.10
N VAL A 205 -3.35 -10.31 -10.96
CA VAL A 205 -4.04 -10.00 -9.70
C VAL A 205 -3.78 -8.56 -9.27
N ALA A 206 -4.74 -7.99 -8.55
CA ALA A 206 -4.59 -6.65 -8.01
C ALA A 206 -3.48 -6.62 -6.94
N ALA A 207 -2.53 -5.72 -7.15
CA ALA A 207 -1.54 -5.33 -6.17
C ALA A 207 -2.01 -4.11 -5.39
N GLY A 208 -1.37 -3.82 -4.28
CA GLY A 208 -1.78 -2.78 -3.33
C GLY A 208 -1.60 -1.34 -3.81
N ARG A 209 -1.67 -1.06 -5.12
CA ARG A 209 -1.55 0.28 -5.72
C ARG A 209 -2.67 0.54 -6.70
N TYR A 210 -3.42 1.63 -6.46
CA TYR A 210 -4.55 2.04 -7.28
C TYR A 210 -4.50 3.55 -7.51
N LEU A 211 -4.61 4.01 -8.75
CA LEU A 211 -5.00 5.38 -9.09
C LEU A 211 -6.47 5.36 -9.46
N LEU A 212 -7.31 5.88 -8.59
CA LEU A 212 -8.76 5.84 -8.75
C LEU A 212 -9.29 7.19 -9.15
N ASP A 213 -10.04 7.22 -10.25
CA ASP A 213 -10.83 8.35 -10.66
C ASP A 213 -11.92 8.67 -9.61
N ARG A 214 -12.32 9.93 -9.49
CA ARG A 214 -13.33 10.37 -8.52
C ARG A 214 -14.67 9.63 -8.66
N ALA A 215 -14.99 9.12 -9.84
CA ALA A 215 -16.17 8.30 -10.08
C ALA A 215 -16.25 7.05 -9.18
N VAL A 216 -15.12 6.59 -8.61
CA VAL A 216 -15.11 5.45 -7.67
C VAL A 216 -16.00 5.68 -6.46
N PHE A 217 -16.15 6.92 -5.97
CA PHE A 217 -16.98 7.20 -4.79
C PHE A 217 -18.47 6.97 -5.06
N ASP A 218 -18.95 7.27 -6.25
CA ASP A 218 -20.33 6.97 -6.62
C ASP A 218 -20.55 5.46 -6.83
N ALA A 219 -19.57 4.75 -7.36
CA ALA A 219 -19.61 3.29 -7.42
C ALA A 219 -19.64 2.66 -6.02
N LEU A 220 -18.76 3.12 -5.11
CA LEU A 220 -18.69 2.65 -3.71
C LEU A 220 -20.01 2.83 -2.94
N LYS A 221 -20.83 3.84 -3.25
CA LYS A 221 -22.13 4.07 -2.62
C LYS A 221 -23.19 3.06 -3.09
N ARG A 222 -22.97 2.37 -4.23
CA ARG A 222 -23.94 1.50 -4.89
C ARG A 222 -23.62 0.02 -4.75
N ILE A 223 -22.38 -0.34 -4.45
CA ILE A 223 -22.01 -1.75 -4.20
C ILE A 223 -22.66 -2.27 -2.91
N THR A 224 -22.88 -3.56 -2.87
CA THR A 224 -23.39 -4.29 -1.70
C THR A 224 -22.29 -5.16 -1.11
N PRO A 225 -22.41 -5.58 0.17
CA PRO A 225 -21.43 -6.49 0.76
C PRO A 225 -21.26 -7.77 -0.07
N GLY A 226 -20.02 -7.99 -0.53
CA GLY A 226 -19.61 -9.15 -1.33
C GLY A 226 -18.92 -10.24 -0.50
N ALA A 227 -17.81 -10.76 -0.99
CA ALA A 227 -17.04 -11.81 -0.33
C ALA A 227 -16.68 -11.42 1.12
N GLY A 228 -16.96 -12.32 2.06
CA GLY A 228 -16.73 -12.09 3.50
C GLY A 228 -17.67 -11.08 4.16
N GLY A 229 -18.72 -10.60 3.49
CA GLY A 229 -19.64 -9.58 4.00
C GLY A 229 -19.04 -8.16 3.99
N GLU A 230 -17.98 -7.94 3.23
CA GLU A 230 -17.26 -6.67 3.11
C GLU A 230 -17.64 -5.91 1.84
N LEU A 231 -17.56 -4.58 1.87
CA LEU A 231 -17.64 -3.73 0.70
C LEU A 231 -16.26 -3.75 0.01
N GLN A 232 -16.17 -4.50 -1.08
CA GLN A 232 -14.91 -4.71 -1.77
C GLN A 232 -14.61 -3.57 -2.75
N LEU A 233 -13.36 -3.12 -2.78
CA LEU A 233 -12.93 -2.14 -3.79
C LEU A 233 -13.00 -2.75 -5.21
N THR A 234 -12.75 -4.04 -5.32
CA THR A 234 -12.86 -4.84 -6.54
C THR A 234 -14.25 -4.72 -7.17
N ASP A 235 -15.32 -4.79 -6.36
CA ASP A 235 -16.69 -4.69 -6.84
C ASP A 235 -17.01 -3.27 -7.37
N ALA A 236 -16.47 -2.24 -6.72
CA ALA A 236 -16.62 -0.87 -7.21
C ALA A 236 -15.87 -0.64 -8.55
N VAL A 237 -14.69 -1.21 -8.69
CA VAL A 237 -13.95 -1.16 -9.96
C VAL A 237 -14.68 -1.93 -11.07
N ALA A 238 -15.22 -3.12 -10.77
CA ALA A 238 -16.03 -3.88 -11.72
C ALA A 238 -17.24 -3.07 -12.20
N LEU A 239 -17.93 -2.41 -11.28
CA LEU A 239 -19.07 -1.53 -11.61
C LEU A 239 -18.67 -0.37 -12.52
N LEU A 240 -17.52 0.28 -12.28
CA LEU A 240 -17.01 1.32 -13.16
C LEU A 240 -16.75 0.81 -14.58
N VAL A 241 -16.17 -0.39 -14.71
CA VAL A 241 -15.94 -1.04 -16.02
C VAL A 241 -17.26 -1.33 -16.73
N GLU A 242 -18.25 -1.90 -16.03
CA GLU A 242 -19.58 -2.17 -16.57
C GLU A 242 -20.30 -0.92 -17.07
N GLU A 243 -20.09 0.21 -16.43
CA GLU A 243 -20.63 1.52 -16.82
C GLU A 243 -19.84 2.21 -17.92
N GLY A 244 -18.79 1.57 -18.43
CA GLY A 244 -17.99 2.08 -19.53
C GLY A 244 -16.92 3.09 -19.13
N HIS A 245 -16.60 3.26 -17.83
CA HIS A 245 -15.47 4.07 -17.41
C HIS A 245 -14.15 3.42 -17.83
N PRO A 246 -13.18 4.18 -18.32
CA PRO A 246 -11.87 3.64 -18.65
C PRO A 246 -11.17 3.13 -17.38
N VAL A 247 -10.76 1.86 -17.41
CA VAL A 247 -9.93 1.26 -16.37
C VAL A 247 -8.79 0.52 -17.05
N HIS A 248 -7.57 0.81 -16.62
CA HIS A 248 -6.34 0.21 -17.13
C HIS A 248 -5.57 -0.46 -16.00
N LEU A 249 -4.67 -1.35 -16.35
CA LEU A 249 -3.68 -1.87 -15.42
C LEU A 249 -2.27 -1.65 -15.93
N VAL A 250 -1.34 -1.56 -14.96
CA VAL A 250 0.10 -1.61 -15.19
C VAL A 250 0.64 -2.87 -14.51
N VAL A 251 1.28 -3.75 -15.27
CA VAL A 251 1.90 -4.97 -14.73
C VAL A 251 3.24 -4.62 -14.09
N HIS A 252 3.32 -4.70 -12.77
CA HIS A 252 4.58 -4.54 -12.04
C HIS A 252 5.43 -5.81 -12.18
N ARG A 253 6.68 -5.64 -12.60
CA ARG A 253 7.64 -6.74 -12.78
C ARG A 253 8.83 -6.66 -11.82
N GLY A 254 8.78 -5.74 -10.85
CA GLY A 254 9.79 -5.58 -9.81
C GLY A 254 9.57 -6.51 -8.61
N GLY A 255 10.29 -6.24 -7.53
CA GLY A 255 10.12 -6.95 -6.27
C GLY A 255 8.84 -6.55 -5.53
N ARG A 256 8.27 -7.52 -4.83
CA ARG A 256 7.13 -7.32 -3.93
C ARG A 256 7.44 -7.90 -2.56
N HIS A 257 7.13 -7.15 -1.51
CA HIS A 257 7.19 -7.62 -0.14
C HIS A 257 5.82 -7.51 0.52
N GLU A 258 5.18 -8.64 0.75
CA GLU A 258 3.95 -8.72 1.52
C GLU A 258 4.28 -8.62 3.02
N LEU A 259 3.64 -7.69 3.71
CA LEU A 259 3.81 -7.49 5.16
C LEU A 259 2.58 -7.93 5.97
N GLY A 260 1.59 -8.54 5.32
CA GLY A 260 0.30 -8.88 5.91
C GLY A 260 0.31 -10.08 6.86
N ASN A 261 1.39 -10.86 6.91
CA ASN A 261 1.53 -12.00 7.83
C ASN A 261 2.97 -12.11 8.38
N PRO A 262 3.17 -12.75 9.56
CA PRO A 262 4.47 -12.81 10.22
C PRO A 262 5.59 -13.45 9.40
N ALA A 263 5.29 -14.49 8.62
CA ALA A 263 6.31 -15.18 7.84
C ALA A 263 6.83 -14.32 6.67
N ALA A 264 5.92 -13.65 5.96
CA ALA A 264 6.25 -12.74 4.88
C ALA A 264 6.94 -11.48 5.41
N PHE A 265 6.45 -10.92 6.54
CA PHE A 265 7.08 -9.80 7.22
C PHE A 265 8.54 -10.10 7.63
N LEU A 266 8.80 -11.31 8.17
CA LEU A 266 10.15 -11.71 8.54
C LEU A 266 11.09 -11.77 7.33
N ARG A 267 10.62 -12.27 6.18
CA ARG A 267 11.42 -12.28 4.94
C ARG A 267 11.73 -10.86 4.47
N ALA A 268 10.70 -10.00 4.43
CA ALA A 268 10.89 -8.60 4.07
C ALA A 268 11.89 -7.91 5.02
N ALA A 269 11.78 -8.13 6.34
CA ALA A 269 12.70 -7.56 7.31
C ALA A 269 14.15 -8.01 7.08
N VAL A 270 14.38 -9.28 6.69
CA VAL A 270 15.71 -9.77 6.33
C VAL A 270 16.22 -9.11 5.05
N ASP A 271 15.39 -9.01 4.01
CA ASP A 271 15.79 -8.40 2.74
C ASP A 271 16.13 -6.91 2.90
N PHE A 272 15.30 -6.16 3.65
CA PHE A 272 15.56 -4.77 3.98
C PHE A 272 16.83 -4.62 4.82
N ALA A 273 17.01 -5.45 5.84
CA ALA A 273 18.20 -5.39 6.70
C ALA A 273 19.48 -5.75 5.94
N LEU A 274 19.45 -6.72 5.01
CA LEU A 274 20.59 -7.07 4.16
C LEU A 274 20.94 -5.98 3.14
N SER A 275 19.96 -5.16 2.77
CA SER A 275 20.13 -4.01 1.85
C SER A 275 20.51 -2.72 2.58
N ASP A 276 20.38 -2.68 3.91
CA ASP A 276 20.73 -1.53 4.72
C ASP A 276 22.26 -1.32 4.76
N PRO A 277 22.76 -0.11 4.45
CA PRO A 277 24.21 0.13 4.39
C PRO A 277 24.93 0.06 5.76
N GLU A 278 24.22 0.33 6.86
CA GLU A 278 24.75 0.29 8.21
C GLU A 278 24.77 -1.15 8.78
N HIS A 279 23.68 -1.88 8.62
CA HIS A 279 23.50 -3.18 9.27
C HIS A 279 23.73 -4.40 8.33
N GLY A 280 23.60 -4.20 7.02
CA GLY A 280 23.64 -5.28 6.03
C GLY A 280 24.94 -6.07 6.00
N PRO A 281 26.14 -5.45 6.05
CA PRO A 281 27.40 -6.18 6.04
C PRO A 281 27.54 -7.16 7.22
N ASP A 282 27.31 -6.69 8.44
CA ASP A 282 27.41 -7.50 9.67
C ASP A 282 26.35 -8.59 9.71
N LEU A 283 25.10 -8.25 9.30
CA LEU A 283 24.01 -9.24 9.24
C LEU A 283 24.31 -10.36 8.25
N ARG A 284 24.89 -10.05 7.09
CA ARG A 284 25.26 -11.04 6.09
C ARG A 284 26.29 -12.04 6.63
N GLU A 285 27.32 -11.54 7.30
CA GLU A 285 28.33 -12.38 7.94
C GLU A 285 27.72 -13.24 9.05
N TYR A 286 26.87 -12.65 9.89
CA TYR A 286 26.16 -13.37 10.94
C TYR A 286 25.32 -14.52 10.39
N LEU A 287 24.51 -14.26 9.36
CA LEU A 287 23.64 -15.27 8.74
C LEU A 287 24.46 -16.38 8.09
N GLN A 288 25.57 -16.06 7.41
CA GLN A 288 26.46 -17.05 6.82
C GLN A 288 27.06 -17.96 7.90
N ASN A 289 27.54 -17.39 8.99
CA ASN A 289 28.08 -18.16 10.12
C ASN A 289 27.02 -19.05 10.79
N LEU A 290 25.78 -18.57 10.88
CA LEU A 290 24.66 -19.33 11.43
C LEU A 290 24.32 -20.55 10.56
N LEU A 291 24.25 -20.37 9.23
CA LEU A 291 23.96 -21.43 8.26
C LEU A 291 25.09 -22.46 8.18
N ASP A 292 26.35 -22.01 8.32
CA ASP A 292 27.54 -22.88 8.36
C ASP A 292 27.66 -23.65 9.70
N GLY A 293 26.74 -23.47 10.63
CA GLY A 293 26.80 -24.12 11.96
C GLY A 293 27.85 -23.53 12.91
N LYS A 294 28.42 -22.37 12.56
CA LYS A 294 29.43 -21.65 13.37
C LYS A 294 28.83 -20.65 14.33
N GLY A 295 27.53 -20.35 14.18
CA GLY A 295 26.78 -19.42 15.02
C GLY A 295 26.13 -20.10 16.22
N SER A 296 25.95 -19.35 17.33
CA SER A 296 25.18 -19.80 18.48
C SER A 296 23.70 -19.85 18.10
N ALA A 297 23.17 -21.03 17.82
CA ALA A 297 21.72 -21.20 17.78
C ALA A 297 21.15 -20.86 19.18
N LEU A 298 20.06 -20.12 19.22
CA LEU A 298 19.25 -19.98 20.44
C LEU A 298 18.90 -21.39 20.94
N ARG A 299 19.53 -21.80 22.04
CA ARG A 299 19.21 -23.03 22.74
C ARG A 299 18.02 -22.81 23.66
#